data_761da313bdb7a2dd6493878d5a244cc5
#
_entry.id   761da313bdb7a2dd6493878d5a244cc5
#
_cell.length_a   1.000
_cell.length_b   1.000
_cell.length_c   1.000
_cell.angle_alpha   90.00
_cell.angle_beta   90.00
_cell.angle_gamma   90.00
#
_symmetry.space_group_name_H-M   'P 1'
#
loop_
_entity.id
_entity.type
_entity.pdbx_description
1 polymer ?
#
loop_
_entity_poly.entity_id
_entity_poly.type
_entity_poly.pdbx_seq_one_letter_code
_entity_poly.pdbx_strand_id
1 'polypeptide(L)'
;MMSRFTSRFRALLPLLCLFVAATATAQQAPPIRALYITGGGFHDFKAQEKILPPGISARTNIVWTIDNTADTSTKTLIARHQTTAWADSFDVVVYNMSFSYVVDPQWIERIAHAHRDKGVAAVIIHGATHSYHRSTTDAWRELMGVASMRHDTQREFPRLERLAADNPIVKALPKEWGPGSDELYNIDKSWPTMTPLVQAWSIEGEKHFPVVWTNTYGKAKVFATTMGHNNRTQSDPVYLDLVTRGLLWSVGKLTADGTPAPGYGPRTATP
;
A
#
# COMPACT_ATOMS: atom_id res chain seq x y z
N MET A 1 -94.07 7.14 19.52
CA MET A 1 -92.94 7.01 20.49
C MET A 1 -91.72 6.71 19.65
N MET A 2 -91.00 7.75 19.17
CA MET A 2 -89.90 7.67 18.22
C MET A 2 -88.58 7.85 18.99
N SER A 3 -87.77 6.77 19.02
CA SER A 3 -86.42 6.78 19.61
C SER A 3 -85.44 7.23 18.53
N ARG A 4 -84.67 8.32 18.80
CA ARG A 4 -83.62 8.83 17.94
C ARG A 4 -82.28 8.15 18.37
N PHE A 5 -81.69 7.37 17.48
CA PHE A 5 -80.33 6.86 17.59
C PHE A 5 -79.35 7.90 17.04
N THR A 6 -78.47 8.44 17.91
CA THR A 6 -77.39 9.33 17.52
C THR A 6 -76.12 8.47 17.35
N SER A 7 -75.67 8.29 16.12
CA SER A 7 -74.39 7.67 15.77
C SER A 7 -73.23 8.68 16.02
N ARG A 8 -72.30 8.34 16.89
CA ARG A 8 -71.06 9.12 17.09
C ARG A 8 -69.97 8.49 16.22
N PHE A 9 -69.63 9.13 15.10
CA PHE A 9 -68.42 8.83 14.32
C PHE A 9 -67.22 9.29 15.10
N ARG A 10 -66.32 8.36 15.53
CA ARG A 10 -64.97 8.62 16.00
C ARG A 10 -64.05 8.66 14.80
N ALA A 11 -63.54 9.83 14.44
CA ALA A 11 -62.49 10.00 13.46
C ALA A 11 -61.15 9.51 14.07
N LEU A 12 -60.62 8.41 13.53
CA LEU A 12 -59.22 8.02 13.79
C LEU A 12 -58.33 8.89 12.91
N LEU A 13 -57.52 9.77 13.52
CA LEU A 13 -56.40 10.41 12.85
C LEU A 13 -55.25 9.39 12.71
N PRO A 14 -54.71 9.16 11.50
CA PRO A 14 -53.49 8.36 11.37
C PRO A 14 -52.27 9.17 11.86
N LEU A 15 -51.58 8.66 12.85
CA LEU A 15 -50.33 9.20 13.35
C LEU A 15 -49.24 8.86 12.30
N LEU A 16 -48.84 9.84 11.47
CA LEU A 16 -47.79 9.73 10.48
C LEU A 16 -46.44 9.83 11.20
N CYS A 17 -45.84 8.70 11.57
CA CYS A 17 -44.46 8.69 12.09
C CYS A 17 -43.47 9.01 10.96
N LEU A 18 -43.00 10.28 10.93
CA LEU A 18 -41.84 10.64 10.11
C LEU A 18 -40.58 9.97 10.69
N PHE A 19 -40.11 8.91 10.03
CA PHE A 19 -38.76 8.41 10.28
C PHE A 19 -37.77 9.39 9.63
N VAL A 20 -37.18 10.27 10.41
CA VAL A 20 -36.00 11.03 10.02
C VAL A 20 -34.82 10.05 10.08
N ALA A 21 -34.41 9.52 8.92
CA ALA A 21 -33.16 8.78 8.81
C ALA A 21 -32.01 9.78 9.05
N ALA A 22 -31.50 9.80 10.26
CA ALA A 22 -30.24 10.50 10.56
C ALA A 22 -29.13 9.81 9.77
N THR A 23 -28.66 10.41 8.68
CA THR A 23 -27.41 10.04 8.02
C THR A 23 -26.28 10.36 9.00
N ALA A 24 -25.86 9.37 9.77
CA ALA A 24 -24.66 9.48 10.58
C ALA A 24 -23.48 9.68 9.61
N THR A 25 -23.01 10.92 9.46
CA THR A 25 -21.72 11.20 8.84
C THR A 25 -20.68 10.49 9.69
N ALA A 26 -20.07 9.44 9.13
CA ALA A 26 -19.00 8.71 9.82
C ALA A 26 -17.90 9.70 10.19
N GLN A 27 -17.70 9.90 11.49
CA GLN A 27 -16.67 10.80 12.00
C GLN A 27 -15.32 10.35 11.47
N GLN A 28 -14.56 11.28 10.89
CA GLN A 28 -13.26 10.98 10.33
C GLN A 28 -12.28 10.59 11.45
N ALA A 29 -11.60 9.46 11.30
CA ALA A 29 -10.57 9.03 12.24
C ALA A 29 -9.31 9.91 12.12
N PRO A 30 -8.41 9.91 13.12
CA PRO A 30 -7.09 10.52 12.96
C PRO A 30 -6.39 9.97 11.71
N PRO A 31 -5.73 10.83 10.91
CA PRO A 31 -5.10 10.40 9.67
C PRO A 31 -3.96 9.41 9.93
N ILE A 32 -3.74 8.49 8.99
CA ILE A 32 -2.55 7.63 8.96
C ILE A 32 -1.33 8.55 8.79
N ARG A 33 -0.34 8.43 9.65
CA ARG A 33 0.92 9.17 9.58
C ARG A 33 1.92 8.38 8.73
N ALA A 34 2.16 8.83 7.52
CA ALA A 34 3.01 8.13 6.58
C ALA A 34 4.32 8.87 6.32
N LEU A 35 5.41 8.12 6.26
CA LEU A 35 6.69 8.57 5.74
C LEU A 35 6.83 8.04 4.31
N TYR A 36 7.10 8.91 3.35
CA TYR A 36 7.44 8.54 1.97
C TYR A 36 8.92 8.77 1.76
N ILE A 37 9.66 7.69 1.49
CA ILE A 37 11.09 7.72 1.19
C ILE A 37 11.28 7.49 -0.30
N THR A 38 11.96 8.43 -0.96
CA THR A 38 12.16 8.40 -2.39
C THR A 38 13.52 8.94 -2.79
N GLY A 39 13.97 8.59 -3.99
CA GLY A 39 15.24 9.03 -4.57
C GLY A 39 16.16 7.86 -4.95
N GLY A 40 17.35 8.19 -5.39
CA GLY A 40 18.32 7.24 -5.91
C GLY A 40 18.31 7.17 -7.44
N GLY A 41 18.88 6.09 -8.00
CA GLY A 41 19.08 5.95 -9.44
C GLY A 41 17.94 5.24 -10.18
N PHE A 42 18.04 5.26 -11.50
CA PHE A 42 17.30 4.42 -12.46
C PHE A 42 15.83 4.78 -12.72
N HIS A 43 15.20 5.63 -11.93
CA HIS A 43 13.78 5.96 -12.01
C HIS A 43 13.52 7.47 -11.92
N ASP A 44 12.35 7.91 -12.38
CA ASP A 44 11.91 9.31 -12.26
C ASP A 44 11.22 9.57 -10.91
N PHE A 45 11.98 9.42 -9.83
CA PHE A 45 11.46 9.60 -8.48
C PHE A 45 10.88 10.99 -8.22
N LYS A 46 11.38 12.00 -8.94
CA LYS A 46 10.86 13.37 -8.85
C LYS A 46 9.42 13.50 -9.35
N ALA A 47 9.08 12.81 -10.44
CA ALA A 47 7.70 12.75 -10.93
C ALA A 47 6.86 11.80 -10.08
N GLN A 48 7.40 10.66 -9.69
CA GLN A 48 6.70 9.64 -8.88
C GLN A 48 6.28 10.16 -7.50
N GLU A 49 7.05 11.06 -6.90
CA GLU A 49 6.67 11.77 -5.67
C GLU A 49 5.39 12.59 -5.85
N LYS A 50 5.17 13.15 -7.05
CA LYS A 50 3.97 13.93 -7.37
C LYS A 50 2.77 13.07 -7.78
N ILE A 51 2.97 11.76 -7.93
CA ILE A 51 1.96 10.79 -8.36
C ILE A 51 1.45 9.98 -7.16
N LEU A 52 2.34 9.26 -6.48
CA LEU A 52 1.95 8.28 -5.46
C LEU A 52 1.31 8.92 -4.21
N PRO A 53 1.96 9.87 -3.51
CA PRO A 53 1.35 10.45 -2.31
C PRO A 53 0.01 11.12 -2.59
N PRO A 54 -0.18 11.98 -3.62
CA PRO A 54 -1.49 12.53 -3.95
C PRO A 54 -2.51 11.48 -4.37
N GLY A 55 -2.08 10.50 -5.18
CA GLY A 55 -2.93 9.41 -5.65
C GLY A 55 -3.48 8.55 -4.50
N ILE A 56 -2.65 8.25 -3.50
CA ILE A 56 -3.06 7.53 -2.29
C ILE A 56 -3.95 8.42 -1.42
N SER A 57 -3.63 9.72 -1.26
CA SER A 57 -4.44 10.66 -0.48
C SER A 57 -5.86 10.84 -1.02
N ALA A 58 -6.03 10.72 -2.33
CA ALA A 58 -7.36 10.73 -2.96
C ALA A 58 -8.22 9.50 -2.60
N ARG A 59 -7.64 8.48 -1.95
CA ARG A 59 -8.25 7.19 -1.63
C ARG A 59 -8.36 6.89 -0.15
N THR A 60 -7.58 7.57 0.69
CA THR A 60 -7.57 7.32 2.13
C THR A 60 -7.17 8.55 2.94
N ASN A 61 -7.59 8.57 4.21
CA ASN A 61 -7.24 9.63 5.17
C ASN A 61 -5.80 9.44 5.66
N ILE A 62 -4.86 10.16 5.05
CA ILE A 62 -3.42 10.04 5.28
C ILE A 62 -2.75 11.42 5.29
N VAL A 63 -1.67 11.56 6.05
CA VAL A 63 -0.76 12.72 6.04
C VAL A 63 0.65 12.24 5.78
N TRP A 64 1.39 13.01 4.99
CA TRP A 64 2.72 12.64 4.53
C TRP A 64 3.82 13.48 5.14
N THR A 65 4.90 12.83 5.54
CA THR A 65 6.24 13.39 5.59
C THR A 65 7.02 12.81 4.42
N ILE A 66 7.72 13.64 3.66
CA ILE A 66 8.45 13.20 2.45
C ILE A 66 9.94 13.44 2.65
N ASP A 67 10.73 12.38 2.57
CA ASP A 67 12.18 12.43 2.50
C ASP A 67 12.61 12.06 1.07
N ASN A 68 12.92 13.08 0.27
CA ASN A 68 13.48 12.95 -1.07
C ASN A 68 14.95 13.35 -1.06
N THR A 69 15.83 12.49 -1.54
CA THR A 69 17.27 12.82 -1.63
C THR A 69 17.59 13.86 -2.69
N ALA A 70 16.66 14.12 -3.61
CA ALA A 70 16.78 15.04 -4.74
C ALA A 70 17.96 14.74 -5.69
N ASP A 71 18.76 13.72 -5.42
CA ASP A 71 19.86 13.27 -6.26
C ASP A 71 19.57 11.90 -6.90
N THR A 72 20.36 11.50 -7.87
CA THR A 72 20.29 10.21 -8.55
C THR A 72 21.31 9.21 -8.02
N SER A 73 21.95 9.51 -6.89
CA SER A 73 22.96 8.64 -6.29
C SER A 73 22.33 7.41 -5.67
N THR A 74 22.82 6.25 -6.08
CA THR A 74 22.41 4.95 -5.49
C THR A 74 23.12 4.64 -4.17
N LYS A 75 23.95 5.57 -3.65
CA LYS A 75 24.74 5.43 -2.42
C LYS A 75 24.30 6.36 -1.30
N THR A 76 23.25 7.16 -1.51
CA THR A 76 22.82 8.17 -0.55
C THR A 76 22.21 7.53 0.69
N LEU A 77 22.62 8.03 1.85
CA LEU A 77 22.08 7.65 3.15
C LEU A 77 21.02 8.68 3.58
N ILE A 78 19.81 8.20 3.85
CA ILE A 78 18.72 9.06 4.34
C ILE A 78 19.02 9.50 5.78
N ALA A 79 19.29 10.76 6.00
CA ALA A 79 19.71 11.29 7.30
C ALA A 79 18.78 10.91 8.46
N ARG A 80 17.48 10.80 8.20
CA ARG A 80 16.47 10.35 9.19
C ARG A 80 16.82 9.00 9.81
N HIS A 81 17.43 8.08 9.08
CA HIS A 81 17.76 6.73 9.53
C HIS A 81 19.02 6.64 10.42
N GLN A 82 19.62 7.77 10.81
CA GLN A 82 20.79 7.76 11.71
C GLN A 82 20.48 7.17 13.10
N THR A 83 19.23 7.25 13.54
CA THR A 83 18.77 6.65 14.81
C THR A 83 17.49 5.85 14.58
N THR A 84 17.14 4.93 15.48
CA THR A 84 15.88 4.18 15.42
C THR A 84 14.66 5.00 15.82
N ALA A 85 14.86 6.19 16.41
CA ALA A 85 13.77 7.11 16.80
C ALA A 85 12.96 7.62 15.58
N TRP A 86 13.52 7.53 14.37
CA TRP A 86 12.79 7.90 13.15
C TRP A 86 11.44 7.23 13.02
N ALA A 87 11.32 6.00 13.51
CA ALA A 87 10.12 5.19 13.38
C ALA A 87 8.97 5.59 14.34
N ASP A 88 9.25 6.38 15.38
CA ASP A 88 8.29 6.66 16.47
C ASP A 88 7.11 7.55 16.01
N SER A 89 7.31 8.32 14.96
CA SER A 89 6.32 9.30 14.49
C SER A 89 5.41 8.79 13.37
N PHE A 90 5.60 7.55 12.89
CA PHE A 90 4.90 7.03 11.71
C PHE A 90 4.16 5.73 11.99
N ASP A 91 3.04 5.57 11.30
CA ASP A 91 2.26 4.33 11.28
C ASP A 91 2.72 3.42 10.13
N VAL A 92 3.21 4.02 9.04
CA VAL A 92 3.69 3.32 7.84
C VAL A 92 4.81 4.10 7.14
N VAL A 93 5.73 3.36 6.52
CA VAL A 93 6.71 3.92 5.57
C VAL A 93 6.45 3.35 4.18
N VAL A 94 6.39 4.23 3.19
CA VAL A 94 6.33 3.86 1.77
C VAL A 94 7.70 4.11 1.16
N TYR A 95 8.34 3.03 0.74
CA TYR A 95 9.64 3.03 0.09
C TYR A 95 9.47 2.94 -1.42
N ASN A 96 9.67 4.06 -2.11
CA ASN A 96 9.75 4.16 -3.56
C ASN A 96 11.10 4.77 -3.93
N MET A 97 12.14 3.95 -3.88
CA MET A 97 13.53 4.40 -3.91
C MET A 97 14.44 3.36 -4.59
N SER A 98 15.67 3.75 -4.93
CA SER A 98 16.68 2.82 -5.45
C SER A 98 18.08 3.15 -4.93
N PHE A 99 18.45 2.61 -3.76
CA PHE A 99 19.76 2.77 -3.11
C PHE A 99 20.57 1.47 -3.18
N SER A 100 20.77 0.95 -4.39
CA SER A 100 21.36 -0.38 -4.64
C SER A 100 22.84 -0.50 -4.22
N TYR A 101 23.54 0.59 -4.02
CA TYR A 101 24.96 0.62 -3.61
C TYR A 101 25.18 1.10 -2.16
N VAL A 102 24.15 1.27 -1.37
CA VAL A 102 24.28 1.35 0.08
C VAL A 102 24.46 -0.06 0.61
N VAL A 103 25.62 -0.34 1.20
CA VAL A 103 26.04 -1.71 1.57
C VAL A 103 26.34 -1.86 3.06
N ASP A 104 26.37 -0.78 3.84
CA ASP A 104 26.63 -0.81 5.29
C ASP A 104 25.60 -1.66 6.03
N PRO A 105 25.96 -2.83 6.60
CA PRO A 105 25.02 -3.70 7.28
C PRO A 105 24.35 -3.03 8.48
N GLN A 106 25.11 -2.27 9.27
CA GLN A 106 24.58 -1.62 10.48
C GLN A 106 23.53 -0.55 10.15
N TRP A 107 23.75 0.18 9.05
CA TRP A 107 22.78 1.14 8.54
C TRP A 107 21.47 0.45 8.14
N ILE A 108 21.57 -0.61 7.37
CA ILE A 108 20.42 -1.36 6.83
C ILE A 108 19.66 -2.08 7.96
N GLU A 109 20.38 -2.70 8.89
CA GLU A 109 19.78 -3.35 10.07
C GLU A 109 19.04 -2.34 10.94
N ARG A 110 19.56 -1.15 11.13
CA ARG A 110 18.88 -0.08 11.88
C ARG A 110 17.53 0.27 11.26
N ILE A 111 17.44 0.33 9.92
CA ILE A 111 16.20 0.59 9.22
C ILE A 111 15.23 -0.58 9.42
N ALA A 112 15.64 -1.79 9.06
CA ALA A 112 14.79 -2.96 9.09
C ALA A 112 14.34 -3.33 10.51
N HIS A 113 15.27 -3.32 11.48
CA HIS A 113 14.96 -3.66 12.87
C HIS A 113 14.02 -2.66 13.53
N ALA A 114 14.03 -1.38 13.12
CA ALA A 114 13.04 -0.42 13.60
C ALA A 114 11.61 -0.85 13.22
N HIS A 115 11.39 -1.36 12.00
CA HIS A 115 10.11 -1.96 11.61
C HIS A 115 9.78 -3.18 12.48
N ARG A 116 10.73 -4.12 12.59
CA ARG A 116 10.56 -5.37 13.35
C ARG A 116 10.14 -5.12 14.79
N ASP A 117 10.81 -4.21 15.45
CA ASP A 117 10.72 -4.02 16.91
C ASP A 117 9.58 -3.06 17.30
N LYS A 118 9.33 -2.02 16.51
CA LYS A 118 8.31 -1.00 16.78
C LYS A 118 6.98 -1.28 16.09
N GLY A 119 6.95 -2.13 15.05
CA GLY A 119 5.74 -2.50 14.34
C GLY A 119 5.27 -1.45 13.33
N VAL A 120 6.11 -0.49 12.97
CA VAL A 120 5.82 0.46 11.88
C VAL A 120 5.67 -0.32 10.58
N ALA A 121 4.53 -0.20 9.91
CA ALA A 121 4.26 -0.91 8.67
C ALA A 121 5.17 -0.46 7.51
N ALA A 122 5.39 -1.33 6.53
CA ALA A 122 6.13 -0.98 5.32
C ALA A 122 5.35 -1.27 4.04
N VAL A 123 5.50 -0.38 3.07
CA VAL A 123 5.07 -0.57 1.68
C VAL A 123 6.30 -0.47 0.80
N ILE A 124 6.63 -1.54 0.09
CA ILE A 124 7.83 -1.66 -0.73
C ILE A 124 7.42 -1.62 -2.20
N ILE A 125 7.92 -0.65 -2.95
CA ILE A 125 7.55 -0.44 -4.34
C ILE A 125 8.77 -0.61 -5.24
N HIS A 126 8.65 -1.50 -6.21
CA HIS A 126 9.53 -1.69 -7.36
C HIS A 126 11.03 -1.58 -7.02
N GLY A 127 11.70 -0.47 -7.37
CA GLY A 127 13.14 -0.26 -7.16
C GLY A 127 13.61 -0.42 -5.71
N ALA A 128 12.72 -0.26 -4.73
CA ALA A 128 13.02 -0.53 -3.34
C ALA A 128 13.36 -2.01 -3.07
N THR A 129 12.86 -2.93 -3.90
CA THR A 129 13.20 -4.36 -3.85
C THR A 129 14.69 -4.60 -4.13
N HIS A 130 15.30 -3.82 -5.01
CA HIS A 130 16.72 -3.88 -5.30
C HIS A 130 17.57 -2.91 -4.47
N SER A 131 16.97 -2.11 -3.58
CA SER A 131 17.74 -1.32 -2.63
C SER A 131 18.48 -2.24 -1.66
N TYR A 132 19.71 -1.87 -1.31
CA TYR A 132 20.55 -2.60 -0.36
C TYR A 132 20.90 -4.05 -0.72
N HIS A 133 20.56 -4.53 -1.94
CA HIS A 133 20.71 -5.93 -2.33
C HIS A 133 22.18 -6.41 -2.36
N ARG A 134 23.16 -5.50 -2.37
CA ARG A 134 24.59 -5.81 -2.37
C ARG A 134 25.18 -5.94 -0.95
N SER A 135 24.39 -5.68 0.08
CA SER A 135 24.85 -5.80 1.46
C SER A 135 24.96 -7.26 1.89
N THR A 136 25.83 -7.51 2.86
CA THR A 136 26.03 -8.83 3.48
C THR A 136 24.93 -9.19 4.49
N THR A 137 24.18 -8.20 5.01
CA THR A 137 23.03 -8.48 5.88
C THR A 137 21.79 -8.83 5.07
N ASP A 138 20.96 -9.74 5.59
CA ASP A 138 19.65 -10.08 5.04
C ASP A 138 18.51 -9.21 5.59
N ALA A 139 18.78 -8.31 6.53
CA ALA A 139 17.74 -7.60 7.28
C ALA A 139 16.69 -6.90 6.40
N TRP A 140 17.11 -6.24 5.31
CA TRP A 140 16.18 -5.62 4.35
C TRP A 140 15.40 -6.65 3.54
N ARG A 141 16.04 -7.74 3.12
CA ARG A 141 15.42 -8.85 2.38
C ARG A 141 14.42 -9.59 3.25
N GLU A 142 14.72 -9.78 4.54
CA GLU A 142 13.79 -10.35 5.54
C GLU A 142 12.59 -9.44 5.78
N LEU A 143 12.80 -8.11 5.88
CA LEU A 143 11.71 -7.14 5.95
C LEU A 143 10.79 -7.25 4.74
N MET A 144 11.34 -7.33 3.53
CA MET A 144 10.56 -7.53 2.31
C MET A 144 9.94 -8.92 2.18
N GLY A 145 10.58 -9.94 2.79
CA GLY A 145 10.22 -11.35 2.64
C GLY A 145 10.76 -12.01 1.38
N VAL A 146 11.57 -11.30 0.58
CA VAL A 146 12.17 -11.80 -0.65
C VAL A 146 13.58 -11.26 -0.88
N ALA A 147 14.38 -11.98 -1.67
CA ALA A 147 15.61 -11.50 -2.28
C ALA A 147 15.49 -11.54 -3.80
N SER A 148 15.96 -10.49 -4.46
CA SER A 148 16.02 -10.37 -5.91
C SER A 148 17.29 -9.63 -6.31
N MET A 149 17.96 -10.13 -7.38
CA MET A 149 19.21 -9.56 -7.89
C MET A 149 19.10 -9.10 -9.34
N ARG A 150 18.01 -9.44 -10.04
CA ARG A 150 17.81 -9.20 -11.47
C ARG A 150 16.33 -9.09 -11.79
N HIS A 151 16.03 -8.60 -12.98
CA HIS A 151 14.70 -8.51 -13.56
C HIS A 151 14.77 -8.85 -15.06
N ASP A 152 13.64 -9.19 -15.65
CA ASP A 152 13.51 -9.28 -17.10
C ASP A 152 13.73 -7.89 -17.73
N THR A 153 14.19 -7.87 -18.95
CA THR A 153 14.24 -6.64 -19.77
C THR A 153 12.84 -6.00 -19.80
N GLN A 154 12.78 -4.69 -19.63
CA GLN A 154 11.51 -3.95 -19.67
C GLN A 154 10.76 -4.21 -20.98
N ARG A 155 9.51 -4.66 -20.85
CA ARG A 155 8.62 -5.01 -21.95
C ARG A 155 7.17 -4.93 -21.52
N GLU A 156 6.22 -5.21 -22.45
CA GLU A 156 4.83 -5.43 -22.06
C GLU A 156 4.77 -6.50 -20.98
N PHE A 157 4.14 -6.15 -19.85
CA PHE A 157 4.18 -7.00 -18.67
C PHE A 157 3.33 -8.26 -18.90
N PRO A 158 3.81 -9.44 -18.52
CA PRO A 158 3.05 -10.66 -18.67
C PRO A 158 1.72 -10.63 -17.92
N ARG A 159 0.78 -11.46 -18.36
CA ARG A 159 -0.51 -11.60 -17.70
C ARG A 159 -0.35 -11.91 -16.21
N LEU A 160 -1.10 -11.20 -15.40
CA LEU A 160 -1.13 -11.39 -13.95
C LEU A 160 -2.00 -12.59 -13.56
N GLU A 161 -1.48 -13.44 -12.70
CA GLU A 161 -2.21 -14.56 -12.10
C GLU A 161 -2.44 -14.30 -10.61
N ARG A 162 -3.71 -14.22 -10.21
CA ARG A 162 -4.08 -14.01 -8.81
C ARG A 162 -4.06 -15.35 -8.08
N LEU A 163 -3.17 -15.48 -7.10
CA LEU A 163 -3.05 -16.67 -6.25
C LEU A 163 -4.05 -16.66 -5.08
N ALA A 164 -4.45 -15.46 -4.66
CA ALA A 164 -5.34 -15.25 -3.52
C ALA A 164 -6.51 -14.32 -3.92
N ALA A 165 -7.38 -14.78 -4.84
CA ALA A 165 -8.41 -13.95 -5.45
C ALA A 165 -9.37 -13.28 -4.45
N ASP A 166 -9.61 -13.92 -3.29
CA ASP A 166 -10.50 -13.41 -2.23
C ASP A 166 -9.77 -12.52 -1.21
N ASN A 167 -8.44 -12.37 -1.32
CA ASN A 167 -7.70 -11.50 -0.43
C ASN A 167 -8.12 -10.04 -0.63
N PRO A 168 -8.45 -9.29 0.43
CA PRO A 168 -8.98 -7.93 0.33
C PRO A 168 -8.09 -6.95 -0.42
N ILE A 169 -6.78 -7.19 -0.48
CA ILE A 169 -5.84 -6.34 -1.24
C ILE A 169 -6.08 -6.48 -2.74
N VAL A 170 -6.27 -7.71 -3.25
CA VAL A 170 -6.27 -8.01 -4.69
C VAL A 170 -7.62 -8.42 -5.25
N LYS A 171 -8.66 -8.61 -4.42
CA LYS A 171 -9.98 -9.06 -4.89
C LYS A 171 -10.64 -8.13 -5.92
N ALA A 172 -10.35 -6.83 -5.85
CA ALA A 172 -10.86 -5.85 -6.80
C ALA A 172 -9.89 -5.56 -7.97
N LEU A 173 -8.77 -6.29 -8.06
CA LEU A 173 -7.87 -6.19 -9.20
C LEU A 173 -8.57 -6.79 -10.43
N PRO A 174 -8.79 -6.05 -11.53
CA PRO A 174 -9.43 -6.59 -12.72
C PRO A 174 -8.62 -7.75 -13.32
N LYS A 175 -9.29 -8.76 -13.86
CA LYS A 175 -8.63 -9.98 -14.39
C LYS A 175 -7.67 -9.71 -15.54
N GLU A 176 -8.05 -8.76 -16.39
CA GLU A 176 -7.31 -8.43 -17.61
C GLU A 176 -6.43 -7.18 -17.45
N TRP A 177 -6.33 -6.63 -16.22
CA TRP A 177 -5.45 -5.50 -15.99
C TRP A 177 -3.99 -5.95 -15.91
N GLY A 178 -3.10 -5.13 -16.46
CA GLY A 178 -1.66 -5.21 -16.32
C GLY A 178 -1.04 -3.81 -16.34
N PRO A 179 0.18 -3.64 -15.84
CA PRO A 179 0.83 -2.33 -15.74
C PRO A 179 1.27 -1.74 -17.10
N GLY A 180 1.07 -2.47 -18.21
CA GLY A 180 1.64 -2.14 -19.50
C GLY A 180 3.12 -2.49 -19.54
N SER A 181 3.97 -1.64 -20.13
CA SER A 181 5.41 -1.89 -20.15
C SER A 181 6.02 -1.64 -18.76
N ASP A 182 6.60 -2.69 -18.16
CA ASP A 182 7.21 -2.65 -16.84
C ASP A 182 8.34 -3.69 -16.73
N GLU A 183 9.01 -3.80 -15.59
CA GLU A 183 10.08 -4.76 -15.31
C GLU A 183 9.59 -5.84 -14.37
N LEU A 184 9.69 -7.11 -14.77
CA LEU A 184 9.38 -8.24 -13.90
C LEU A 184 10.64 -8.68 -13.15
N TYR A 185 10.60 -8.52 -11.81
CA TYR A 185 11.74 -8.91 -10.97
C TYR A 185 11.77 -10.41 -10.70
N ASN A 186 12.94 -11.01 -10.88
CA ASN A 186 13.18 -12.42 -10.60
C ASN A 186 13.49 -12.60 -9.11
N ILE A 187 12.68 -13.35 -8.42
CA ILE A 187 12.85 -13.61 -6.99
C ILE A 187 13.74 -14.84 -6.82
N ASP A 188 14.92 -14.64 -6.22
CA ASP A 188 15.90 -15.69 -6.01
C ASP A 188 15.63 -16.50 -4.73
N LYS A 189 15.09 -15.86 -3.69
CA LYS A 189 14.74 -16.46 -2.39
C LYS A 189 13.48 -15.80 -1.82
N SER A 190 12.66 -16.61 -1.16
CA SER A 190 11.52 -16.13 -0.36
C SER A 190 11.63 -16.64 1.08
N TRP A 191 11.24 -15.82 2.05
CA TRP A 191 11.17 -16.22 3.45
C TRP A 191 9.80 -16.85 3.77
N PRO A 192 9.71 -17.75 4.77
CA PRO A 192 8.46 -18.46 5.08
C PRO A 192 7.30 -17.55 5.51
N THR A 193 7.59 -16.33 5.94
CA THR A 193 6.60 -15.32 6.36
C THR A 193 5.97 -14.56 5.19
N MET A 194 6.54 -14.71 3.98
CA MET A 194 6.01 -14.10 2.76
C MET A 194 4.82 -14.88 2.22
N THR A 195 3.75 -14.17 1.87
CA THR A 195 2.55 -14.74 1.25
C THR A 195 2.34 -14.10 -0.12
N PRO A 196 2.51 -14.83 -1.23
CA PRO A 196 2.30 -14.29 -2.57
C PRO A 196 0.80 -14.12 -2.84
N LEU A 197 0.42 -12.98 -3.42
CA LEU A 197 -0.96 -12.65 -3.77
C LEU A 197 -1.18 -12.68 -5.29
N VAL A 198 -0.19 -12.23 -6.06
CA VAL A 198 -0.21 -12.20 -7.53
C VAL A 198 1.16 -12.61 -8.03
N GLN A 199 1.18 -13.38 -9.11
CA GLN A 199 2.39 -13.76 -9.83
C GLN A 199 2.28 -13.47 -11.33
N ALA A 200 3.43 -13.49 -12.02
CA ALA A 200 3.50 -13.40 -13.47
C ALA A 200 4.63 -14.27 -14.00
N TRP A 201 4.52 -14.72 -15.25
CA TRP A 201 5.52 -15.56 -15.91
C TRP A 201 6.69 -14.72 -16.40
N SER A 202 7.89 -14.98 -15.92
CA SER A 202 9.13 -14.39 -16.43
C SER A 202 9.60 -15.16 -17.66
N ILE A 203 9.83 -14.43 -18.75
CA ILE A 203 10.37 -15.04 -19.99
C ILE A 203 11.85 -15.37 -19.80
N GLU A 204 12.61 -14.51 -19.14
CA GLU A 204 14.05 -14.71 -18.94
C GLU A 204 14.37 -15.66 -17.77
N GLY A 205 13.48 -15.70 -16.77
CA GLY A 205 13.61 -16.63 -15.64
C GLY A 205 12.92 -17.98 -15.87
N GLU A 206 12.14 -18.14 -16.95
CA GLU A 206 11.41 -19.36 -17.34
C GLU A 206 10.56 -19.96 -16.22
N LYS A 207 9.97 -19.08 -15.38
CA LYS A 207 9.06 -19.48 -14.29
C LYS A 207 8.21 -18.31 -13.82
N HIS A 208 7.19 -18.61 -13.00
CA HIS A 208 6.42 -17.60 -12.32
C HIS A 208 7.19 -17.00 -11.14
N PHE A 209 7.05 -15.67 -10.99
CA PHE A 209 7.54 -14.96 -9.81
C PHE A 209 6.42 -14.16 -9.17
N PRO A 210 6.39 -14.03 -7.85
CA PRO A 210 5.48 -13.13 -7.17
C PRO A 210 5.78 -11.69 -7.57
N VAL A 211 4.72 -10.96 -7.93
CA VAL A 211 4.79 -9.53 -8.29
C VAL A 211 4.00 -8.65 -7.31
N VAL A 212 3.13 -9.26 -6.50
CA VAL A 212 2.46 -8.65 -5.33
C VAL A 212 2.46 -9.66 -4.21
N TRP A 213 2.87 -9.26 -3.03
CA TRP A 213 2.87 -10.12 -1.85
C TRP A 213 2.71 -9.33 -0.56
N THR A 214 2.46 -10.05 0.52
CA THR A 214 2.55 -9.55 1.88
C THR A 214 3.62 -10.28 2.66
N ASN A 215 4.15 -9.65 3.69
CA ASN A 215 5.10 -10.26 4.60
C ASN A 215 4.81 -9.84 6.05
N THR A 216 5.29 -10.63 7.00
CA THR A 216 5.32 -10.27 8.42
C THR A 216 6.76 -10.29 8.89
N TYR A 217 7.23 -9.17 9.45
CA TYR A 217 8.59 -9.03 9.97
C TYR A 217 8.54 -8.54 11.42
N GLY A 218 8.69 -9.47 12.37
CA GLY A 218 8.46 -9.18 13.77
C GLY A 218 7.04 -8.66 14.03
N LYS A 219 6.91 -7.42 14.48
CA LYS A 219 5.64 -6.75 14.71
C LYS A 219 5.06 -6.05 13.46
N ALA A 220 5.88 -5.86 12.43
CA ALA A 220 5.49 -5.12 11.24
C ALA A 220 4.76 -5.99 10.22
N LYS A 221 3.71 -5.43 9.59
CA LYS A 221 3.10 -5.94 8.37
C LYS A 221 3.68 -5.20 7.17
N VAL A 222 4.00 -5.93 6.13
CA VAL A 222 4.62 -5.41 4.91
C VAL A 222 3.77 -5.77 3.70
N PHE A 223 3.47 -4.78 2.87
CA PHE A 223 2.96 -4.97 1.52
C PHE A 223 4.07 -4.65 0.53
N ALA A 224 4.19 -5.44 -0.52
CA ALA A 224 5.21 -5.21 -1.54
C ALA A 224 4.72 -5.52 -2.95
N THR A 225 5.26 -4.80 -3.93
CA THR A 225 5.06 -5.05 -5.34
C THR A 225 6.33 -4.75 -6.14
N THR A 226 6.65 -5.61 -7.11
CA THR A 226 7.71 -5.35 -8.09
C THR A 226 7.25 -4.50 -9.27
N MET A 227 5.96 -4.26 -9.44
CA MET A 227 5.42 -3.34 -10.45
C MET A 227 5.63 -1.89 -10.05
N GLY A 228 5.70 -0.98 -11.02
CA GLY A 228 5.78 0.45 -10.78
C GLY A 228 7.09 1.10 -11.22
N HIS A 229 7.78 0.51 -12.22
CA HIS A 229 9.00 1.07 -12.79
C HIS A 229 8.82 2.50 -13.29
N ASN A 230 7.74 2.75 -13.99
CA ASN A 230 7.54 4.02 -14.70
C ASN A 230 6.32 4.82 -14.19
N ASN A 231 6.29 6.09 -14.58
CA ASN A 231 5.24 7.03 -14.16
C ASN A 231 3.85 6.61 -14.65
N ARG A 232 3.75 5.93 -15.82
CA ARG A 232 2.48 5.44 -16.36
C ARG A 232 1.86 4.40 -15.44
N THR A 233 2.63 3.39 -15.02
CA THR A 233 2.16 2.39 -14.07
C THR A 233 1.75 3.05 -12.76
N GLN A 234 2.59 3.93 -12.20
CA GLN A 234 2.30 4.55 -10.91
C GLN A 234 1.11 5.51 -10.93
N SER A 235 0.77 6.10 -12.09
CA SER A 235 -0.41 6.97 -12.26
C SER A 235 -1.70 6.21 -12.60
N ASP A 236 -1.61 4.92 -12.92
CA ASP A 236 -2.77 4.10 -13.26
C ASP A 236 -3.72 3.98 -12.04
N PRO A 237 -5.03 4.27 -12.19
CA PRO A 237 -5.99 4.19 -11.09
C PRO A 237 -6.06 2.83 -10.42
N VAL A 238 -5.92 1.73 -11.17
CA VAL A 238 -5.96 0.36 -10.63
C VAL A 238 -4.70 0.08 -9.82
N TYR A 239 -3.55 0.54 -10.27
CA TYR A 239 -2.30 0.45 -9.51
C TYR A 239 -2.36 1.25 -8.20
N LEU A 240 -2.84 2.48 -8.27
CA LEU A 240 -3.03 3.33 -7.09
C LEU A 240 -4.01 2.70 -6.08
N ASP A 241 -5.08 2.07 -6.56
CA ASP A 241 -6.01 1.32 -5.72
C ASP A 241 -5.33 0.11 -5.07
N LEU A 242 -4.53 -0.65 -5.82
CA LEU A 242 -3.78 -1.80 -5.30
C LEU A 242 -2.81 -1.38 -4.19
N VAL A 243 -1.99 -0.36 -4.43
CA VAL A 243 -1.02 0.15 -3.45
C VAL A 243 -1.72 0.72 -2.23
N THR A 244 -2.83 1.44 -2.40
CA THR A 244 -3.63 1.97 -1.29
C THR A 244 -4.21 0.86 -0.43
N ARG A 245 -4.75 -0.22 -1.03
CA ARG A 245 -5.24 -1.39 -0.27
C ARG A 245 -4.11 -2.09 0.47
N GLY A 246 -2.95 -2.24 -0.17
CA GLY A 246 -1.76 -2.78 0.48
C GLY A 246 -1.33 -1.97 1.69
N LEU A 247 -1.30 -0.66 1.57
CA LEU A 247 -0.99 0.27 2.66
C LEU A 247 -2.03 0.14 3.79
N LEU A 248 -3.32 0.21 3.47
CA LEU A 248 -4.40 0.08 4.46
C LEU A 248 -4.36 -1.27 5.19
N TRP A 249 -4.06 -2.35 4.47
CA TRP A 249 -3.89 -3.68 5.06
C TRP A 249 -2.72 -3.69 6.04
N SER A 250 -1.60 -3.09 5.67
CA SER A 250 -0.39 -3.10 6.51
C SER A 250 -0.57 -2.34 7.83
N VAL A 251 -1.42 -1.31 7.86
CA VAL A 251 -1.78 -0.58 9.09
C VAL A 251 -3.07 -1.09 9.75
N GLY A 252 -3.67 -2.19 9.26
CA GLY A 252 -4.89 -2.77 9.83
C GLY A 252 -6.15 -1.90 9.62
N LYS A 253 -6.20 -1.14 8.52
CA LYS A 253 -7.31 -0.25 8.16
C LYS A 253 -8.02 -0.64 6.86
N LEU A 254 -7.77 -1.85 6.35
CA LEU A 254 -8.50 -2.46 5.25
C LEU A 254 -9.53 -3.43 5.78
N THR A 255 -10.79 -3.30 5.36
CA THR A 255 -11.86 -4.24 5.72
C THR A 255 -11.77 -5.53 4.89
N ALA A 256 -12.52 -6.55 5.27
CA ALA A 256 -12.54 -7.85 4.55
C ALA A 256 -13.08 -7.73 3.11
N ASP A 257 -13.90 -6.72 2.82
CA ASP A 257 -14.41 -6.46 1.47
C ASP A 257 -13.46 -5.64 0.60
N GLY A 258 -12.31 -5.19 1.14
CA GLY A 258 -11.28 -4.45 0.42
C GLY A 258 -11.52 -2.95 0.36
N THR A 259 -12.39 -2.41 1.23
CA THR A 259 -12.60 -0.97 1.38
C THR A 259 -11.86 -0.41 2.60
N PRO A 260 -11.59 0.90 2.66
CA PRO A 260 -11.05 1.52 3.86
C PRO A 260 -11.98 1.30 5.06
N ALA A 261 -11.43 1.01 6.22
CA ALA A 261 -12.18 0.93 7.47
C ALA A 261 -12.91 2.28 7.76
N PRO A 262 -14.01 2.29 8.53
CA PRO A 262 -14.75 3.51 8.86
C PRO A 262 -13.85 4.63 9.37
N GLY A 263 -13.98 5.82 8.79
CA GLY A 263 -13.17 7.01 9.08
C GLY A 263 -11.83 7.09 8.35
N TYR A 264 -11.43 6.05 7.61
CA TYR A 264 -10.18 6.02 6.84
C TYR A 264 -10.37 6.14 5.31
N GLY A 265 -11.58 6.39 4.82
CA GLY A 265 -11.82 6.81 3.44
C GLY A 265 -11.16 8.16 3.12
N PRO A 266 -11.27 8.63 1.86
CA PRO A 266 -10.74 9.93 1.45
C PRO A 266 -11.24 11.04 2.38
N ARG A 267 -10.39 12.04 2.63
CA ARG A 267 -10.85 13.23 3.36
C ARG A 267 -11.93 13.92 2.54
N THR A 268 -13.12 14.08 3.14
CA THR A 268 -14.08 15.04 2.62
C THR A 268 -13.47 16.43 2.81
N ALA A 269 -13.35 17.20 1.71
CA ALA A 269 -13.01 18.60 1.85
C ALA A 269 -14.04 19.22 2.81
N THR A 270 -13.56 19.76 3.91
CA THR A 270 -14.43 20.63 4.74
C THR A 270 -14.79 21.85 3.88
N PRO A 271 -16.07 22.18 3.71
CA PRO A 271 -16.49 23.31 2.89
C PRO A 271 -15.92 24.63 3.40
#